data_a883ba222261bd3171e7d0f9f446bc6a
#
_entry.id   a883ba222261bd3171e7d0f9f446bc6a
#
_cell.length_a   1.000
_cell.length_b   1.000
_cell.length_c   1.000
_cell.angle_alpha   90.00
_cell.angle_beta   90.00
_cell.angle_gamma   90.00
#
_symmetry.space_group_name_H-M   'P 1'
#
loop_
_entity.id
_entity.type
_entity.pdbx_description
1 polymer ?
#
loop_
_entity_poly.entity_id
_entity_poly.type
_entity_poly.pdbx_seq_one_letter_code
_entity_poly.pdbx_strand_id
1 'polypeptide(L)'
;MKKKTFLCLILTAAIFLSAFSTFRNEQGMDGASVVSSVTPEDTADCGAIWTNKFSTKGISYNSIPIMGTNGIYVVNSNILYELSYANGQVLRQTTLKEKMNSVCNMLLEEHFLYIPLANGTMQCVDITSMTSLWQSESFGGQSLSTTFCQDGYLYAGTTNVSSNGTTTGLFYCLNAKDGSTVWTYEDKDHPGGYYWSGAIVYEDALYFTGDNGILVSHSLMEPVVYDTAVLTTANIRAGLTYHKETDALYTVAKDGTLFQIQCGNQKITKVSSGKIMNGANFVTCTSTPTIYNNRLYVGCMADQYGYVCVMDALTLKPIYQVKGFQNAEVKSSPLVSTRGSSTEEVTVYFSMNALPGGLYAFKDTEGKTSASLHTLYIPLAKQYCLSSITADDKGRLYYSNDSGTLFCVTLAKDIPATSTPTVTSIPAATSTPTVSNSLAPAAKNSVSKPKKPYSVKVKISKKKYKVTWKKKSNKYQTIISYRYGKGKWKKKTIKKNTAATIKKGKKRLQIRLRCKIKKQSKWIYSSYTKTFSFRP
;
A
#
# COMPACT_ATOMS: atom_id res chain seq x y z
N MET A 1 -51.26 27.19 -2.07
CA MET A 1 -50.15 27.11 -3.05
C MET A 1 -48.94 27.82 -2.48
N LYS A 2 -47.85 27.11 -2.15
CA LYS A 2 -46.42 27.47 -1.98
C LYS A 2 -45.80 26.56 -0.93
N LYS A 3 -45.45 25.38 -1.35
CA LYS A 3 -44.46 24.50 -0.71
C LYS A 3 -43.84 23.71 -1.86
N LYS A 4 -42.63 24.07 -2.24
CA LYS A 4 -41.64 23.27 -3.01
C LYS A 4 -40.55 24.23 -3.47
N THR A 5 -39.44 24.30 -2.77
CA THR A 5 -38.11 24.64 -3.26
C THR A 5 -37.20 24.87 -2.03
N PHE A 6 -36.75 23.78 -1.41
CA PHE A 6 -35.62 23.82 -0.48
C PHE A 6 -35.10 22.37 -0.25
N LEU A 7 -34.69 21.72 -1.32
CA LEU A 7 -34.09 20.39 -1.19
C LEU A 7 -33.17 20.13 -2.39
N CYS A 8 -32.17 20.96 -2.60
CA CYS A 8 -31.17 20.68 -3.65
C CYS A 8 -29.81 21.33 -3.43
N LEU A 9 -29.41 21.70 -2.19
CA LEU A 9 -28.10 22.35 -1.96
C LEU A 9 -27.28 21.74 -0.82
N ILE A 10 -27.57 20.51 -0.36
CA ILE A 10 -26.79 19.83 0.68
C ILE A 10 -26.09 18.55 0.17
N LEU A 11 -26.26 18.17 -1.08
CA LEU A 11 -25.66 16.93 -1.62
C LEU A 11 -24.29 17.13 -2.28
N THR A 12 -23.82 18.35 -2.52
CA THR A 12 -22.54 18.59 -3.21
C THR A 12 -21.33 18.82 -2.30
N ALA A 13 -21.52 18.99 -0.99
CA ALA A 13 -20.41 19.19 -0.05
C ALA A 13 -19.91 17.89 0.64
N ALA A 14 -20.63 16.78 0.50
CA ALA A 14 -20.27 15.51 1.12
C ALA A 14 -19.36 14.62 0.25
N ILE A 15 -19.25 14.92 -1.04
CA ILE A 15 -18.48 14.10 -2.00
C ILE A 15 -16.99 14.47 -2.04
N PHE A 16 -16.63 15.70 -1.64
CA PHE A 16 -15.22 16.15 -1.66
C PHE A 16 -14.37 15.80 -0.43
N LEU A 17 -14.97 15.29 0.66
CA LEU A 17 -14.22 14.85 1.85
C LEU A 17 -14.02 13.34 1.97
N SER A 18 -14.62 12.54 1.10
CA SER A 18 -14.42 11.09 1.08
C SER A 18 -13.29 10.63 0.16
N ALA A 19 -12.86 11.46 -0.77
CA ALA A 19 -11.85 11.10 -1.76
C ALA A 19 -10.42 10.94 -1.18
N PHE A 20 -10.13 11.52 -0.01
CA PHE A 20 -8.81 11.40 0.63
C PHE A 20 -8.67 10.23 1.61
N SER A 21 -9.77 9.58 2.00
CA SER A 21 -9.71 8.41 2.89
C SER A 21 -9.88 7.07 2.17
N THR A 22 -10.33 7.07 0.92
CA THR A 22 -10.54 5.86 0.12
C THR A 22 -9.29 5.38 -0.59
N PHE A 23 -8.28 6.24 -0.77
CA PHE A 23 -7.02 5.85 -1.41
C PHE A 23 -6.17 4.83 -0.62
N ARG A 24 -6.47 4.59 0.66
CA ARG A 24 -5.67 3.73 1.55
C ARG A 24 -6.24 2.35 1.85
N ASN A 25 -7.52 2.12 1.61
CA ASN A 25 -8.17 0.84 1.93
C ASN A 25 -8.33 -0.11 0.73
N GLU A 26 -8.01 0.35 -0.47
CA GLU A 26 -8.18 -0.43 -1.70
C GLU A 26 -6.84 -0.74 -2.40
N GLN A 27 -5.71 -0.27 -1.85
CA GLN A 27 -4.41 -0.67 -2.35
C GLN A 27 -4.12 -2.09 -1.88
N GLY A 28 -4.04 -3.01 -2.80
CA GLY A 28 -3.43 -4.31 -2.58
C GLY A 28 -2.02 -4.11 -2.04
N MET A 29 -1.57 -4.98 -1.17
CA MET A 29 -0.39 -4.80 -0.32
C MET A 29 0.93 -4.73 -1.08
N ASP A 30 0.94 -4.96 -2.37
CA ASP A 30 2.11 -4.92 -3.26
C ASP A 30 2.00 -3.88 -4.38
N GLY A 31 1.03 -2.96 -4.28
CA GLY A 31 0.69 -2.00 -5.33
C GLY A 31 -0.42 -2.47 -6.27
N ALA A 32 -0.96 -3.69 -6.10
CA ALA A 32 -2.19 -4.09 -6.76
C ALA A 32 -3.33 -3.21 -6.23
N SER A 33 -3.96 -2.45 -7.10
CA SER A 33 -4.99 -1.50 -6.69
C SER A 33 -6.08 -1.31 -7.71
N VAL A 34 -7.27 -0.95 -7.21
CA VAL A 34 -8.37 -0.43 -8.01
C VAL A 34 -8.40 1.08 -7.84
N VAL A 35 -8.34 1.82 -8.93
CA VAL A 35 -8.36 3.27 -8.93
C VAL A 35 -9.56 3.82 -9.70
N SER A 36 -10.22 4.84 -9.17
CA SER A 36 -11.28 5.60 -9.84
C SER A 36 -10.76 6.91 -10.44
N SER A 37 -9.46 7.14 -10.40
CA SER A 37 -8.84 8.34 -10.91
C SER A 37 -8.84 8.39 -12.44
N VAL A 38 -8.44 9.53 -12.96
CA VAL A 38 -8.37 9.88 -14.37
C VAL A 38 -7.21 9.17 -15.08
N THR A 39 -7.04 7.85 -14.88
CA THR A 39 -6.04 7.07 -15.60
C THR A 39 -6.34 7.03 -17.09
N PRO A 40 -5.34 6.88 -18.00
CA PRO A 40 -5.58 6.83 -19.43
C PRO A 40 -6.59 5.75 -19.78
N GLU A 41 -7.69 6.13 -20.43
CA GLU A 41 -8.73 5.17 -20.85
C GLU A 41 -8.42 4.52 -22.17
N ASP A 42 -7.78 5.26 -23.06
CA ASP A 42 -7.47 4.80 -24.38
C ASP A 42 -5.98 4.52 -24.52
N THR A 43 -5.71 3.55 -25.30
CA THR A 43 -4.50 2.77 -25.26
C THR A 43 -3.58 3.05 -26.44
N ALA A 44 -4.09 3.73 -27.47
CA ALA A 44 -3.35 3.83 -28.74
C ALA A 44 -2.21 4.84 -28.72
N ASP A 45 -2.32 5.92 -27.91
CA ASP A 45 -1.44 7.08 -28.00
C ASP A 45 -0.98 7.57 -26.61
N CYS A 46 -0.30 6.73 -25.87
CA CYS A 46 0.36 7.13 -24.64
C CYS A 46 1.80 7.52 -24.87
N GLY A 47 2.29 8.49 -24.11
CA GLY A 47 3.67 8.94 -24.13
C GLY A 47 4.18 9.28 -22.74
N ALA A 48 5.50 9.35 -22.59
CA ALA A 48 6.11 9.82 -21.35
C ALA A 48 6.04 11.35 -21.27
N ILE A 49 5.45 11.88 -20.20
CA ILE A 49 5.55 13.32 -19.88
C ILE A 49 6.99 13.65 -19.53
N TRP A 50 7.61 12.76 -18.75
CA TRP A 50 9.02 12.85 -18.38
C TRP A 50 9.55 11.46 -18.01
N THR A 51 10.87 11.35 -18.00
CA THR A 51 11.60 10.18 -17.52
C THR A 51 12.75 10.64 -16.63
N ASN A 52 13.06 9.88 -15.57
CA ASN A 52 14.22 10.13 -14.73
C ASN A 52 15.05 8.85 -14.58
N LYS A 53 16.33 8.92 -14.97
CA LYS A 53 17.28 7.81 -14.90
C LYS A 53 18.23 8.02 -13.72
N PHE A 54 18.16 7.13 -12.72
CA PHE A 54 18.92 7.23 -11.47
C PHE A 54 20.31 6.58 -11.53
N SER A 55 20.60 5.81 -12.55
CA SER A 55 21.88 5.10 -12.63
C SER A 55 22.42 5.08 -14.05
N THR A 56 23.72 5.20 -14.18
CA THR A 56 24.46 5.00 -15.46
C THR A 56 24.80 3.53 -15.70
N LYS A 57 24.60 2.64 -14.73
CA LYS A 57 24.79 1.18 -14.89
C LYS A 57 23.74 0.62 -15.84
N GLY A 58 24.11 -0.44 -16.56
CA GLY A 58 23.21 -1.07 -17.54
C GLY A 58 21.97 -1.72 -16.92
N ILE A 59 22.10 -2.28 -15.70
CA ILE A 59 21.00 -2.82 -14.90
C ILE A 59 21.02 -2.12 -13.55
N SER A 60 19.89 -1.57 -13.18
CA SER A 60 19.66 -0.90 -11.90
C SER A 60 18.16 -0.93 -11.57
N TYR A 61 17.83 -1.20 -10.32
CA TYR A 61 16.46 -1.34 -9.87
C TYR A 61 16.03 -0.14 -9.08
N ASN A 62 14.82 0.31 -9.31
CA ASN A 62 14.13 1.28 -8.47
C ASN A 62 13.09 0.58 -7.58
N SER A 63 12.76 1.19 -6.44
CA SER A 63 11.54 0.82 -5.72
C SER A 63 10.31 1.08 -6.59
N ILE A 64 9.18 0.49 -6.22
CA ILE A 64 7.88 0.97 -6.69
C ILE A 64 7.73 2.42 -6.21
N PRO A 65 7.36 3.38 -7.10
CA PRO A 65 7.22 4.77 -6.70
C PRO A 65 6.02 4.98 -5.78
N ILE A 66 6.18 5.80 -4.75
CA ILE A 66 5.11 6.18 -3.84
C ILE A 66 4.71 7.63 -4.08
N MET A 67 3.41 7.86 -4.22
CA MET A 67 2.82 9.18 -4.39
C MET A 67 2.63 9.83 -3.02
N GLY A 68 3.38 10.88 -2.72
CA GLY A 68 3.19 11.70 -1.52
C GLY A 68 2.49 13.02 -1.84
N THR A 69 2.17 13.81 -0.82
CA THR A 69 1.49 15.10 -0.99
C THR A 69 2.29 16.11 -1.83
N ASN A 70 3.63 16.11 -1.68
CA ASN A 70 4.49 17.14 -2.28
C ASN A 70 5.36 16.61 -3.43
N GLY A 71 5.46 15.31 -3.62
CA GLY A 71 6.32 14.70 -4.61
C GLY A 71 6.21 13.19 -4.65
N ILE A 72 6.95 12.61 -5.57
CA ILE A 72 7.03 11.17 -5.79
C ILE A 72 8.30 10.68 -5.11
N TYR A 73 8.16 9.63 -4.30
CA TYR A 73 9.28 9.03 -3.57
C TYR A 73 9.72 7.74 -4.25
N VAL A 74 11.00 7.62 -4.53
CA VAL A 74 11.62 6.43 -5.12
C VAL A 74 13.00 6.19 -4.53
N VAL A 75 13.35 4.94 -4.31
CA VAL A 75 14.70 4.53 -3.91
C VAL A 75 15.40 3.86 -5.09
N ASN A 76 16.63 4.28 -5.35
CA ASN A 76 17.57 3.55 -6.20
C ASN A 76 18.84 3.28 -5.40
N SER A 77 19.22 2.02 -5.29
CA SER A 77 20.32 1.58 -4.41
C SER A 77 20.06 1.98 -2.95
N ASN A 78 20.88 2.86 -2.39
CA ASN A 78 20.74 3.39 -1.03
C ASN A 78 20.39 4.88 -0.99
N ILE A 79 19.83 5.43 -2.05
CA ILE A 79 19.42 6.84 -2.10
C ILE A 79 17.92 6.92 -2.27
N LEU A 80 17.25 7.60 -1.34
CA LEU A 80 15.85 8.00 -1.45
C LEU A 80 15.78 9.37 -2.11
N TYR A 81 15.00 9.44 -3.17
CA TYR A 81 14.73 10.65 -3.94
C TYR A 81 13.28 11.11 -3.73
N GLU A 82 13.08 12.41 -3.64
CA GLU A 82 11.80 13.08 -3.83
C GLU A 82 11.81 13.79 -5.17
N LEU A 83 10.82 13.52 -6.02
CA LEU A 83 10.73 14.03 -7.37
C LEU A 83 9.52 14.94 -7.57
N SER A 84 9.68 15.93 -8.42
CA SER A 84 8.60 16.79 -8.88
C SER A 84 7.59 16.01 -9.72
N TYR A 85 6.31 16.13 -9.42
CA TYR A 85 5.23 15.64 -10.27
C TYR A 85 5.24 16.25 -11.67
N ALA A 86 5.69 17.50 -11.81
CA ALA A 86 5.59 18.24 -13.07
C ALA A 86 6.57 17.72 -14.13
N ASN A 87 7.80 17.41 -13.73
CA ASN A 87 8.89 17.14 -14.68
C ASN A 87 9.88 16.05 -14.25
N GLY A 88 9.61 15.36 -13.15
CA GLY A 88 10.46 14.29 -12.63
C GLY A 88 11.82 14.75 -12.08
N GLN A 89 12.09 16.06 -11.96
CA GLN A 89 13.33 16.54 -11.39
C GLN A 89 13.44 16.18 -9.91
N VAL A 90 14.67 15.88 -9.46
CA VAL A 90 14.97 15.63 -8.06
C VAL A 90 14.80 16.93 -7.27
N LEU A 91 13.86 16.96 -6.33
CA LEU A 91 13.63 18.07 -5.41
C LEU A 91 14.54 17.96 -4.19
N ARG A 92 14.61 16.77 -3.61
CA ARG A 92 15.43 16.45 -2.44
C ARG A 92 15.89 14.99 -2.52
N GLN A 93 16.95 14.67 -1.79
CA GLN A 93 17.43 13.30 -1.64
C GLN A 93 18.06 13.08 -0.27
N THR A 94 18.08 11.83 0.18
CA THR A 94 18.80 11.42 1.39
C THR A 94 19.38 10.02 1.23
N THR A 95 20.52 9.78 1.87
CA THR A 95 21.20 8.50 1.84
C THR A 95 20.63 7.58 2.94
N LEU A 96 20.21 6.39 2.56
CA LEU A 96 19.79 5.35 3.47
C LEU A 96 21.01 4.67 4.10
N LYS A 97 20.83 4.04 5.24
CA LYS A 97 21.91 3.34 5.95
C LYS A 97 22.36 2.06 5.23
N GLU A 98 21.47 1.47 4.44
CA GLU A 98 21.74 0.29 3.62
C GLU A 98 20.98 0.41 2.30
N LYS A 99 21.41 -0.34 1.27
CA LYS A 99 20.69 -0.40 0.00
C LYS A 99 19.34 -1.10 0.17
N MET A 100 18.39 -0.74 -0.67
CA MET A 100 17.15 -1.48 -0.84
C MET A 100 17.33 -2.64 -1.81
N ASN A 101 16.56 -3.70 -1.67
CA ASN A 101 16.44 -4.72 -2.69
C ASN A 101 15.60 -4.24 -3.89
N SER A 102 15.78 -4.92 -5.01
CA SER A 102 15.03 -4.60 -6.23
C SER A 102 13.52 -4.70 -6.00
N VAL A 103 12.80 -3.71 -6.50
CA VAL A 103 11.33 -3.71 -6.61
C VAL A 103 10.61 -3.96 -5.29
N CYS A 104 11.16 -3.43 -4.21
CA CYS A 104 10.56 -3.53 -2.91
C CYS A 104 9.48 -2.46 -2.73
N ASN A 105 8.39 -2.82 -2.05
CA ASN A 105 7.35 -1.89 -1.66
C ASN A 105 7.75 -1.16 -0.39
N MET A 106 7.81 0.15 -0.48
CA MET A 106 7.86 1.04 0.67
C MET A 106 6.44 1.32 1.15
N LEU A 107 6.32 1.79 2.37
CA LEU A 107 5.03 2.21 2.93
C LEU A 107 5.11 3.66 3.40
N LEU A 108 4.18 4.49 2.94
CA LEU A 108 4.01 5.87 3.40
C LEU A 108 2.79 5.98 4.31
N GLU A 109 3.01 6.31 5.59
CA GLU A 109 1.96 6.56 6.57
C GLU A 109 2.09 7.98 7.13
N GLU A 110 1.14 8.85 6.84
CA GLU A 110 1.19 10.30 7.10
C GLU A 110 2.40 10.98 6.40
N HIS A 111 3.53 11.12 7.07
CA HIS A 111 4.79 11.68 6.56
C HIS A 111 6.00 10.79 6.90
N PHE A 112 5.75 9.57 7.35
CA PHE A 112 6.77 8.57 7.63
C PHE A 112 6.83 7.56 6.51
N LEU A 113 7.98 7.46 5.87
CA LEU A 113 8.26 6.47 4.85
C LEU A 113 9.04 5.32 5.47
N TYR A 114 8.47 4.13 5.44
CA TYR A 114 9.07 2.90 5.92
C TYR A 114 9.66 2.13 4.76
N ILE A 115 10.96 1.85 4.82
CA ILE A 115 11.75 1.32 3.72
C ILE A 115 12.40 0.02 4.15
N PRO A 116 11.98 -1.13 3.58
CA PRO A 116 12.64 -2.41 3.84
C PRO A 116 13.99 -2.46 3.10
N LEU A 117 15.05 -2.89 3.81
CA LEU A 117 16.43 -2.87 3.32
C LEU A 117 16.97 -4.28 3.06
N ALA A 118 18.00 -4.36 2.22
CA ALA A 118 18.56 -5.62 1.73
C ALA A 118 19.24 -6.48 2.80
N ASN A 119 19.58 -5.90 3.95
CA ASN A 119 20.19 -6.60 5.09
C ASN A 119 19.15 -7.09 6.13
N GLY A 120 17.86 -7.10 5.76
CA GLY A 120 16.79 -7.54 6.67
C GLY A 120 16.41 -6.53 7.75
N THR A 121 16.76 -5.24 7.57
CA THR A 121 16.31 -4.16 8.44
C THR A 121 15.18 -3.36 7.82
N MET A 122 14.48 -2.58 8.62
CA MET A 122 13.51 -1.55 8.22
C MET A 122 14.05 -0.18 8.63
N GLN A 123 14.00 0.81 7.73
CA GLN A 123 14.36 2.19 8.04
C GLN A 123 13.15 3.10 7.92
N CYS A 124 12.97 4.01 8.89
CA CYS A 124 11.98 5.06 8.83
C CYS A 124 12.63 6.39 8.46
N VAL A 125 12.05 7.07 7.47
CA VAL A 125 12.43 8.43 7.05
C VAL A 125 11.24 9.36 7.22
N ASP A 126 11.43 10.49 7.89
CA ASP A 126 10.47 11.59 7.87
C ASP A 126 10.64 12.35 6.54
N ILE A 127 9.66 12.26 5.65
CA ILE A 127 9.71 12.90 4.33
C ILE A 127 9.52 14.42 4.38
N THR A 128 9.09 15.00 5.50
CA THR A 128 9.00 16.46 5.63
C THR A 128 10.39 17.09 5.77
N SER A 129 11.29 16.42 6.47
CA SER A 129 12.69 16.82 6.68
C SER A 129 13.70 16.04 5.83
N MET A 130 13.29 14.94 5.18
CA MET A 130 14.16 13.98 4.50
C MET A 130 15.25 13.40 5.43
N THR A 131 14.92 13.20 6.72
CA THR A 131 15.86 12.66 7.71
C THR A 131 15.47 11.28 8.17
N SER A 132 16.47 10.41 8.36
CA SER A 132 16.28 9.10 8.98
C SER A 132 15.94 9.28 10.46
N LEU A 133 14.86 8.66 10.91
CA LEU A 133 14.42 8.69 12.31
C LEU A 133 14.95 7.50 13.09
N TRP A 134 14.86 6.30 12.51
CA TRP A 134 15.32 5.06 13.11
C TRP A 134 15.59 4.00 12.03
N GLN A 135 16.34 2.99 12.40
CA GLN A 135 16.50 1.73 11.70
C GLN A 135 16.29 0.60 12.71
N SER A 136 15.54 -0.43 12.34
CA SER A 136 15.32 -1.60 13.18
C SER A 136 16.61 -2.42 13.34
N GLU A 137 16.59 -3.39 14.24
CA GLU A 137 17.53 -4.50 14.20
C GLU A 137 17.39 -5.31 12.91
N SER A 138 18.38 -6.13 12.61
CA SER A 138 18.34 -7.02 11.43
C SER A 138 17.68 -8.34 11.81
N PHE A 139 16.67 -8.73 11.01
CA PHE A 139 16.00 -10.04 11.12
C PHE A 139 16.66 -11.10 10.24
N GLY A 140 17.85 -10.82 9.71
CA GLY A 140 18.57 -11.68 8.77
C GLY A 140 17.94 -11.70 7.38
N GLY A 141 18.70 -12.17 6.39
CA GLY A 141 18.21 -12.26 5.02
C GLY A 141 17.93 -10.92 4.36
N GLN A 142 16.93 -10.90 3.51
CA GLN A 142 16.51 -9.76 2.69
C GLN A 142 15.07 -9.40 3.02
N SER A 143 14.79 -8.12 3.26
CA SER A 143 13.43 -7.61 3.34
C SER A 143 12.88 -7.38 1.93
N LEU A 144 12.04 -8.28 1.47
CA LEU A 144 11.37 -8.23 0.15
C LEU A 144 9.85 -8.30 0.27
N SER A 145 9.35 -8.62 1.46
CA SER A 145 7.92 -8.65 1.75
C SER A 145 7.33 -7.24 1.68
N THR A 146 6.09 -7.16 1.26
CA THR A 146 5.31 -5.91 1.34
C THR A 146 5.10 -5.51 2.78
N THR A 147 5.42 -4.26 3.11
CA THR A 147 5.23 -3.70 4.45
C THR A 147 3.80 -3.23 4.64
N PHE A 148 3.18 -3.65 5.73
CA PHE A 148 1.83 -3.24 6.13
C PHE A 148 1.84 -2.49 7.46
N CYS A 149 0.96 -1.52 7.65
CA CYS A 149 0.83 -0.76 8.89
C CYS A 149 -0.60 -0.76 9.40
N GLN A 150 -0.76 -1.15 10.66
CA GLN A 150 -2.05 -1.06 11.35
C GLN A 150 -1.87 -0.52 12.77
N ASP A 151 -2.62 0.53 13.12
CA ASP A 151 -2.66 1.09 14.49
C ASP A 151 -1.28 1.50 15.07
N GLY A 152 -0.29 1.80 14.21
CA GLY A 152 1.07 2.19 14.61
C GLY A 152 2.04 1.01 14.77
N TYR A 153 1.70 -0.14 14.21
CA TYR A 153 2.56 -1.31 14.11
C TYR A 153 2.82 -1.65 12.65
N LEU A 154 4.06 -2.04 12.34
CA LEU A 154 4.49 -2.44 11.01
C LEU A 154 4.65 -3.96 10.98
N TYR A 155 4.23 -4.56 9.89
CA TYR A 155 4.33 -5.99 9.67
C TYR A 155 5.04 -6.23 8.35
N ALA A 156 6.05 -7.07 8.36
CA ALA A 156 6.81 -7.45 7.18
C ALA A 156 7.56 -8.77 7.42
N GLY A 157 8.14 -9.32 6.38
CA GLY A 157 8.91 -10.54 6.46
C GLY A 157 10.24 -10.46 5.72
N THR A 158 11.14 -11.35 6.08
CA THR A 158 12.44 -11.52 5.40
C THR A 158 12.50 -12.85 4.67
N THR A 159 13.44 -12.96 3.76
CA THR A 159 13.77 -14.22 3.11
C THR A 159 15.28 -14.40 2.99
N ASN A 160 15.75 -15.59 3.28
CA ASN A 160 17.07 -16.10 2.94
C ASN A 160 16.91 -17.17 1.87
N VAL A 161 17.78 -17.16 0.88
CA VAL A 161 17.82 -18.18 -0.16
C VAL A 161 19.15 -18.91 -0.03
N SER A 162 19.09 -20.19 0.30
CA SER A 162 20.28 -21.04 0.36
C SER A 162 20.76 -21.43 -1.05
N SER A 163 21.97 -21.98 -1.15
CA SER A 163 22.58 -22.41 -2.41
C SER A 163 21.77 -23.48 -3.14
N ASN A 164 20.97 -24.26 -2.43
CA ASN A 164 20.08 -25.28 -3.00
C ASN A 164 18.68 -24.74 -3.37
N GLY A 165 18.45 -23.42 -3.18
CA GLY A 165 17.17 -22.77 -3.50
C GLY A 165 16.10 -22.85 -2.39
N THR A 166 16.40 -23.49 -1.25
CA THR A 166 15.49 -23.48 -0.07
C THR A 166 15.43 -22.07 0.51
N THR A 167 14.23 -21.62 0.86
CA THR A 167 14.02 -20.33 1.52
C THR A 167 13.74 -20.52 3.00
N THR A 168 14.21 -19.58 3.81
CA THR A 168 13.88 -19.41 5.23
C THR A 168 13.65 -17.93 5.49
N GLY A 169 12.99 -17.58 6.59
CA GLY A 169 12.77 -16.17 6.94
C GLY A 169 11.98 -16.00 8.23
N LEU A 170 11.95 -14.78 8.71
CA LEU A 170 11.12 -14.36 9.83
C LEU A 170 10.02 -13.44 9.34
N PHE A 171 8.80 -13.59 9.87
CA PHE A 171 7.78 -12.56 9.83
C PHE A 171 7.83 -11.78 11.15
N TYR A 172 7.70 -10.45 11.12
CA TYR A 172 7.93 -9.63 12.30
C TYR A 172 6.95 -8.47 12.40
N CYS A 173 6.74 -8.03 13.63
CA CYS A 173 6.02 -6.82 13.97
C CYS A 173 6.95 -5.81 14.64
N LEU A 174 6.94 -4.57 14.15
CA LEU A 174 7.67 -3.44 14.73
C LEU A 174 6.72 -2.37 15.25
N ASN A 175 7.16 -1.65 16.26
CA ASN A 175 6.55 -0.39 16.62
C ASN A 175 6.94 0.68 15.58
N ALA A 176 5.97 1.20 14.85
CA ALA A 176 6.20 2.18 13.78
C ALA A 176 6.83 3.50 14.26
N LYS A 177 6.77 3.78 15.56
CA LYS A 177 7.30 5.02 16.14
C LYS A 177 8.82 5.01 16.28
N ASP A 178 9.39 3.86 16.67
CA ASP A 178 10.80 3.77 17.07
C ASP A 178 11.54 2.57 16.48
N GLY A 179 10.87 1.71 15.71
CA GLY A 179 11.43 0.54 15.06
C GLY A 179 11.75 -0.63 16.01
N SER A 180 11.34 -0.54 17.27
CA SER A 180 11.53 -1.63 18.23
C SER A 180 10.70 -2.86 17.88
N THR A 181 11.29 -4.04 18.03
CA THR A 181 10.62 -5.31 17.78
C THR A 181 9.52 -5.56 18.80
N VAL A 182 8.33 -5.89 18.33
CA VAL A 182 7.18 -6.28 19.15
C VAL A 182 7.13 -7.79 19.27
N TRP A 183 7.21 -8.49 18.14
CA TRP A 183 7.32 -9.94 18.08
C TRP A 183 7.93 -10.38 16.74
N THR A 184 8.40 -11.63 16.73
CA THR A 184 8.83 -12.34 15.52
C THR A 184 8.15 -13.70 15.45
N TYR A 185 7.90 -14.17 14.22
CA TYR A 185 7.36 -15.48 13.93
C TYR A 185 8.28 -16.24 12.97
N GLU A 186 8.57 -17.48 13.29
CA GLU A 186 9.30 -18.43 12.45
C GLU A 186 8.57 -19.76 12.46
N ASP A 187 8.26 -20.31 11.30
CA ASP A 187 7.76 -21.67 11.18
C ASP A 187 8.96 -22.62 11.11
N LYS A 188 9.27 -23.27 12.23
CA LYS A 188 10.42 -24.18 12.35
C LYS A 188 10.11 -25.57 11.77
N ASP A 189 8.85 -25.96 11.78
CA ASP A 189 8.41 -27.26 11.27
C ASP A 189 8.31 -27.24 9.74
N HIS A 190 7.96 -26.08 9.17
CA HIS A 190 7.83 -25.88 7.74
C HIS A 190 8.57 -24.58 7.35
N PRO A 191 9.92 -24.59 7.29
CA PRO A 191 10.67 -23.39 7.00
C PRO A 191 10.35 -22.82 5.62
N GLY A 192 10.21 -21.51 5.56
CA GLY A 192 9.94 -20.78 4.32
C GLY A 192 10.23 -19.29 4.49
N GLY A 193 10.54 -18.60 3.39
CA GLY A 193 10.75 -17.16 3.39
C GLY A 193 9.49 -16.39 3.00
N TYR A 194 9.54 -15.08 3.19
CA TYR A 194 8.45 -14.16 2.84
C TYR A 194 8.87 -13.29 1.66
N TYR A 195 8.87 -13.90 0.48
CA TYR A 195 9.35 -13.27 -0.75
C TYR A 195 8.18 -12.59 -1.49
N TRP A 196 8.09 -11.26 -1.45
CA TRP A 196 7.04 -10.41 -2.01
C TRP A 196 5.64 -10.58 -1.39
N SER A 197 5.40 -11.62 -0.64
CA SER A 197 4.16 -11.75 0.13
C SER A 197 4.02 -10.61 1.16
N GLY A 198 2.81 -10.36 1.59
CA GLY A 198 2.50 -9.37 2.61
C GLY A 198 1.43 -9.87 3.56
N ALA A 199 1.07 -9.05 4.53
CA ALA A 199 0.01 -9.37 5.47
C ALA A 199 -1.23 -8.51 5.25
N ILE A 200 -2.38 -8.99 5.66
CA ILE A 200 -3.64 -8.24 5.72
C ILE A 200 -4.26 -8.41 7.11
N VAL A 201 -4.91 -7.36 7.59
CA VAL A 201 -5.73 -7.46 8.80
C VAL A 201 -7.18 -7.64 8.40
N TYR A 202 -7.74 -8.77 8.81
CA TYR A 202 -9.15 -9.04 8.66
C TYR A 202 -9.77 -9.28 10.04
N GLU A 203 -10.86 -8.57 10.36
CA GLU A 203 -11.45 -8.48 11.71
C GLU A 203 -10.40 -8.01 12.75
N ASP A 204 -9.97 -8.89 13.63
CA ASP A 204 -9.04 -8.59 14.73
C ASP A 204 -7.78 -9.50 14.65
N ALA A 205 -7.47 -10.08 13.48
CA ALA A 205 -6.31 -10.94 13.25
C ALA A 205 -5.50 -10.51 12.02
N LEU A 206 -4.21 -10.81 12.05
CA LEU A 206 -3.28 -10.64 10.96
C LEU A 206 -3.17 -11.96 10.19
N TYR A 207 -3.31 -11.91 8.88
CA TYR A 207 -3.15 -13.06 8.00
C TYR A 207 -1.98 -12.83 7.04
N PHE A 208 -1.11 -13.82 6.88
CA PHE A 208 0.00 -13.77 5.93
C PHE A 208 0.38 -15.18 5.43
N THR A 209 1.04 -15.22 4.27
CA THR A 209 1.52 -16.45 3.62
C THR A 209 2.99 -16.33 3.28
N GLY A 210 3.65 -17.44 2.98
CA GLY A 210 5.07 -17.46 2.59
C GLY A 210 5.42 -18.60 1.62
N ASP A 211 6.72 -18.75 1.37
CA ASP A 211 7.27 -19.77 0.45
C ASP A 211 7.04 -21.22 0.94
N ASN A 212 6.59 -21.42 2.18
CA ASN A 212 6.18 -22.74 2.68
C ASN A 212 4.74 -23.12 2.32
N GLY A 213 4.00 -22.22 1.65
CA GLY A 213 2.61 -22.48 1.23
C GLY A 213 1.60 -22.51 2.38
N ILE A 214 1.98 -22.01 3.56
CA ILE A 214 1.12 -21.98 4.76
C ILE A 214 0.51 -20.59 4.93
N LEU A 215 -0.78 -20.56 5.23
CA LEU A 215 -1.48 -19.39 5.71
C LEU A 215 -1.45 -19.39 7.23
N VAL A 216 -1.05 -18.28 7.81
CA VAL A 216 -0.99 -18.05 9.25
C VAL A 216 -2.02 -17.00 9.65
N SER A 217 -2.81 -17.28 10.69
CA SER A 217 -3.60 -16.32 11.43
C SER A 217 -2.91 -16.00 12.75
N HIS A 218 -2.56 -14.74 12.98
CA HIS A 218 -1.71 -14.31 14.07
C HIS A 218 -2.30 -13.12 14.84
N SER A 219 -1.93 -12.97 16.08
CA SER A 219 -2.24 -11.77 16.86
C SER A 219 -1.52 -10.56 16.27
N LEU A 220 -2.17 -9.40 16.34
CA LEU A 220 -1.56 -8.13 15.92
C LEU A 220 -0.42 -7.71 16.88
N MET A 221 -0.53 -7.97 18.18
CA MET A 221 0.34 -7.37 19.18
C MET A 221 1.10 -8.36 20.05
N GLU A 222 0.66 -9.61 20.08
CA GLU A 222 1.24 -10.65 20.93
C GLU A 222 1.89 -11.74 20.06
N PRO A 223 2.94 -12.43 20.49
CA PRO A 223 3.56 -13.52 19.73
C PRO A 223 2.69 -14.78 19.77
N VAL A 224 1.45 -14.68 19.30
CA VAL A 224 0.45 -15.75 19.37
C VAL A 224 -0.10 -16.06 18.00
N VAL A 225 0.11 -17.28 17.54
CA VAL A 225 -0.54 -17.86 16.38
C VAL A 225 -1.95 -18.31 16.78
N TYR A 226 -2.95 -17.83 16.10
CA TYR A 226 -4.33 -18.25 16.34
C TYR A 226 -4.70 -19.50 15.56
N ASP A 227 -4.20 -19.59 14.31
CA ASP A 227 -4.51 -20.71 13.41
C ASP A 227 -3.50 -20.80 12.27
N THR A 228 -3.39 -21.98 11.66
CA THR A 228 -2.61 -22.21 10.45
C THR A 228 -3.32 -23.16 9.50
N ALA A 229 -3.12 -22.98 8.19
CA ALA A 229 -3.60 -23.90 7.19
C ALA A 229 -2.54 -24.12 6.09
N VAL A 230 -2.23 -25.35 5.78
CA VAL A 230 -1.44 -25.72 4.61
C VAL A 230 -2.31 -25.55 3.38
N LEU A 231 -2.06 -24.52 2.58
CA LEU A 231 -2.77 -24.26 1.34
C LEU A 231 -2.22 -25.11 0.19
N THR A 232 -0.90 -25.24 0.14
CA THR A 232 -0.18 -25.90 -0.95
C THR A 232 1.25 -26.24 -0.54
N THR A 233 1.91 -27.10 -1.34
CA THR A 233 3.37 -27.33 -1.26
C THR A 233 4.16 -26.38 -2.16
N ALA A 234 3.49 -25.59 -3.01
CA ALA A 234 4.11 -24.58 -3.86
C ALA A 234 4.35 -23.28 -3.07
N ASN A 235 5.36 -22.51 -3.47
CA ASN A 235 5.61 -21.20 -2.87
C ASN A 235 4.41 -20.27 -3.08
N ILE A 236 4.11 -19.43 -2.08
CA ILE A 236 3.18 -18.31 -2.22
C ILE A 236 3.98 -17.01 -2.10
N ARG A 237 4.07 -16.27 -3.21
CA ARG A 237 4.80 -14.99 -3.34
C ARG A 237 3.89 -13.83 -3.70
N ALA A 238 2.61 -14.08 -3.80
CA ALA A 238 1.56 -13.09 -3.95
C ALA A 238 1.06 -12.63 -2.59
N GLY A 239 0.61 -11.38 -2.50
CA GLY A 239 -0.07 -10.85 -1.34
C GLY A 239 -1.48 -11.43 -1.19
N LEU A 240 -2.12 -11.08 -0.08
CA LEU A 240 -3.53 -11.39 0.20
C LEU A 240 -4.40 -10.19 -0.20
N THR A 241 -5.50 -10.44 -0.89
CA THR A 241 -6.49 -9.42 -1.27
C THR A 241 -7.85 -9.78 -0.68
N TYR A 242 -8.52 -8.80 -0.05
CA TYR A 242 -9.86 -8.98 0.50
C TYR A 242 -10.92 -8.64 -0.53
N HIS A 243 -11.94 -9.48 -0.66
CA HIS A 243 -13.12 -9.24 -1.48
C HIS A 243 -14.38 -9.18 -0.63
N LYS A 244 -15.04 -8.03 -0.69
CA LYS A 244 -16.15 -7.69 0.19
C LYS A 244 -17.40 -8.54 -0.06
N GLU A 245 -17.74 -8.82 -1.32
CA GLU A 245 -18.96 -9.54 -1.69
C GLU A 245 -18.92 -11.02 -1.26
N THR A 246 -17.75 -11.64 -1.29
CA THR A 246 -17.56 -13.03 -0.82
C THR A 246 -17.16 -13.12 0.63
N ASP A 247 -16.84 -11.98 1.27
CA ASP A 247 -16.28 -11.87 2.61
C ASP A 247 -15.10 -12.84 2.81
N ALA A 248 -14.14 -12.81 1.87
CA ALA A 248 -13.03 -13.76 1.80
C ALA A 248 -11.72 -13.09 1.39
N LEU A 249 -10.61 -13.71 1.79
CA LEU A 249 -9.27 -13.39 1.33
C LEU A 249 -8.91 -14.23 0.11
N TYR A 250 -8.11 -13.65 -0.79
CA TYR A 250 -7.62 -14.33 -1.99
C TYR A 250 -6.12 -14.22 -2.09
N THR A 251 -5.47 -15.29 -2.53
CA THR A 251 -4.05 -15.32 -2.91
C THR A 251 -3.83 -16.37 -3.99
N VAL A 252 -2.66 -16.35 -4.62
CA VAL A 252 -2.28 -17.30 -5.65
C VAL A 252 -0.90 -17.89 -5.37
N ALA A 253 -0.77 -19.19 -5.51
CA ALA A 253 0.51 -19.88 -5.42
C ALA A 253 1.29 -19.79 -6.74
N LYS A 254 2.59 -20.00 -6.66
CA LYS A 254 3.49 -19.94 -7.81
C LYS A 254 3.12 -20.92 -8.93
N ASP A 255 2.47 -22.03 -8.62
CA ASP A 255 1.96 -23.03 -9.58
C ASP A 255 0.61 -22.65 -10.23
N GLY A 256 0.13 -21.42 -10.00
CA GLY A 256 -1.14 -20.92 -10.51
C GLY A 256 -2.37 -21.46 -9.80
N THR A 257 -2.25 -21.99 -8.59
CA THR A 257 -3.41 -22.33 -7.75
C THR A 257 -3.91 -21.07 -7.05
N LEU A 258 -5.13 -20.66 -7.38
CA LEU A 258 -5.84 -19.55 -6.73
C LEU A 258 -6.60 -20.09 -5.51
N PHE A 259 -6.49 -19.39 -4.40
CA PHE A 259 -7.20 -19.72 -3.16
C PHE A 259 -8.20 -18.63 -2.80
N GLN A 260 -9.38 -19.04 -2.35
CA GLN A 260 -10.37 -18.25 -1.64
C GLN A 260 -10.44 -18.77 -0.22
N ILE A 261 -10.28 -17.87 0.75
CA ILE A 261 -10.10 -18.20 2.15
C ILE A 261 -11.14 -17.43 2.97
N GLN A 262 -12.04 -18.15 3.61
CA GLN A 262 -12.98 -17.60 4.57
C GLN A 262 -12.37 -17.67 5.99
N CYS A 263 -12.47 -16.57 6.73
CA CYS A 263 -11.98 -16.45 8.08
C CYS A 263 -13.11 -15.98 9.00
N GLY A 264 -13.00 -16.28 10.28
CA GLY A 264 -13.95 -15.82 11.28
C GLY A 264 -13.50 -16.16 12.68
N ASN A 265 -13.67 -15.25 13.64
CA ASN A 265 -13.19 -15.42 15.01
C ASN A 265 -11.71 -15.78 15.10
N GLN A 266 -10.89 -15.11 14.28
CA GLN A 266 -9.42 -15.32 14.20
C GLN A 266 -9.01 -16.69 13.63
N LYS A 267 -9.94 -17.48 13.10
CA LYS A 267 -9.71 -18.82 12.55
C LYS A 267 -9.89 -18.85 11.04
N ILE A 268 -9.19 -19.77 10.40
CA ILE A 268 -9.36 -20.10 8.99
C ILE A 268 -10.51 -21.12 8.92
N THR A 269 -11.67 -20.71 8.42
CA THR A 269 -12.90 -21.51 8.51
C THR A 269 -13.13 -22.35 7.27
N LYS A 270 -12.68 -21.87 6.10
CA LYS A 270 -12.83 -22.61 4.84
C LYS A 270 -11.79 -22.16 3.83
N VAL A 271 -11.21 -23.10 3.10
CA VAL A 271 -10.34 -22.86 1.94
C VAL A 271 -10.96 -23.53 0.71
N SER A 272 -11.11 -22.76 -0.36
CA SER A 272 -11.50 -23.25 -1.68
C SER A 272 -10.39 -22.89 -2.68
N SER A 273 -10.22 -23.67 -3.74
CA SER A 273 -9.17 -23.41 -4.73
C SER A 273 -9.63 -23.68 -6.16
N GLY A 274 -8.93 -23.03 -7.11
CA GLY A 274 -9.10 -23.22 -8.54
C GLY A 274 -7.77 -22.96 -9.27
N LYS A 275 -7.66 -23.37 -10.54
CA LYS A 275 -6.47 -23.05 -11.35
C LYS A 275 -6.74 -21.80 -12.18
N ILE A 276 -5.78 -20.86 -12.20
CA ILE A 276 -5.88 -19.63 -13.03
C ILE A 276 -5.80 -19.92 -14.52
N MET A 277 -5.27 -21.09 -14.88
CA MET A 277 -5.19 -21.55 -16.27
C MET A 277 -5.40 -23.06 -16.33
N ASN A 278 -6.30 -23.49 -17.21
CA ASN A 278 -6.55 -24.88 -17.47
C ASN A 278 -5.73 -25.36 -18.67
N GLY A 279 -5.22 -26.59 -18.60
CA GLY A 279 -4.55 -27.25 -19.71
C GLY A 279 -3.12 -26.77 -20.00
N ALA A 280 -2.56 -25.88 -19.20
CA ALA A 280 -1.15 -25.51 -19.31
C ALA A 280 -0.25 -26.59 -18.66
N ASN A 281 0.87 -26.92 -19.32
CA ASN A 281 1.86 -27.86 -18.78
C ASN A 281 2.72 -27.25 -17.68
N PHE A 282 2.90 -25.93 -17.73
CA PHE A 282 3.72 -25.18 -16.78
C PHE A 282 3.09 -23.81 -16.52
N VAL A 283 2.94 -23.46 -15.25
CA VAL A 283 2.49 -22.12 -14.81
C VAL A 283 3.47 -21.62 -13.76
N THR A 284 3.82 -20.33 -13.83
CA THR A 284 4.49 -19.61 -12.73
C THR A 284 3.79 -18.27 -12.49
N CYS A 285 3.49 -17.98 -11.24
CA CYS A 285 2.77 -16.79 -10.81
C CYS A 285 3.38 -16.20 -9.54
N THR A 286 3.57 -14.88 -9.54
CA THR A 286 4.03 -14.11 -8.38
C THR A 286 3.27 -12.79 -8.23
N SER A 287 2.29 -12.57 -9.11
CA SER A 287 1.43 -11.38 -9.15
C SER A 287 0.36 -11.48 -8.07
N THR A 288 0.17 -10.43 -7.28
CA THR A 288 -0.95 -10.35 -6.35
C THR A 288 -2.25 -10.13 -7.14
N PRO A 289 -3.32 -10.89 -6.83
CA PRO A 289 -4.61 -10.71 -7.48
C PRO A 289 -5.20 -9.34 -7.20
N THR A 290 -5.74 -8.67 -8.22
CA THR A 290 -6.57 -7.48 -8.08
C THR A 290 -8.02 -7.85 -8.35
N ILE A 291 -8.94 -7.45 -7.50
CA ILE A 291 -10.36 -7.79 -7.62
C ILE A 291 -11.18 -6.51 -7.82
N TYR A 292 -12.05 -6.53 -8.83
CA TYR A 292 -13.07 -5.50 -9.04
C TYR A 292 -14.39 -6.17 -9.40
N ASN A 293 -15.44 -5.84 -8.66
CA ASN A 293 -16.69 -6.59 -8.65
C ASN A 293 -16.42 -8.09 -8.39
N ASN A 294 -16.94 -8.97 -9.22
CA ASN A 294 -16.69 -10.41 -9.11
C ASN A 294 -15.62 -10.93 -10.08
N ARG A 295 -14.78 -10.03 -10.63
CA ARG A 295 -13.69 -10.39 -11.55
C ARG A 295 -12.34 -10.17 -10.88
N LEU A 296 -11.51 -11.20 -10.97
CA LEU A 296 -10.17 -11.21 -10.41
C LEU A 296 -9.15 -11.24 -11.55
N TYR A 297 -8.17 -10.36 -11.47
CA TYR A 297 -7.11 -10.21 -12.46
C TYR A 297 -5.78 -10.61 -11.84
N VAL A 298 -5.05 -11.52 -12.50
CA VAL A 298 -3.76 -12.00 -12.01
C VAL A 298 -2.79 -12.25 -13.15
N GLY A 299 -1.56 -11.75 -12.99
CA GLY A 299 -0.47 -11.95 -13.94
C GLY A 299 0.22 -13.30 -13.75
N CYS A 300 0.65 -13.94 -14.84
CA CYS A 300 1.45 -15.17 -14.79
C CYS A 300 2.28 -15.37 -16.05
N MET A 301 3.05 -16.45 -16.08
CA MET A 301 3.56 -17.06 -17.30
C MET A 301 3.08 -18.51 -17.37
N ALA A 302 2.62 -18.93 -18.54
CA ALA A 302 2.27 -20.31 -18.81
C ALA A 302 2.78 -20.73 -20.18
N ASP A 303 3.36 -21.92 -20.25
CA ASP A 303 3.91 -22.50 -21.50
C ASP A 303 4.71 -21.49 -22.32
N GLN A 304 5.62 -20.76 -21.65
CA GLN A 304 6.54 -19.74 -22.20
C GLN A 304 5.88 -18.39 -22.57
N TYR A 305 4.59 -18.16 -22.39
CA TYR A 305 3.97 -16.87 -22.68
C TYR A 305 3.48 -16.20 -21.39
N GLY A 306 3.60 -14.88 -21.35
CA GLY A 306 2.96 -14.07 -20.31
C GLY A 306 1.45 -13.98 -20.53
N TYR A 307 0.71 -13.93 -19.43
CA TYR A 307 -0.75 -13.78 -19.46
C TYR A 307 -1.22 -12.91 -18.30
N VAL A 308 -2.32 -12.19 -18.51
CA VAL A 308 -3.22 -11.80 -17.43
C VAL A 308 -4.45 -12.68 -17.50
N CYS A 309 -4.68 -13.46 -16.45
CA CYS A 309 -5.85 -14.32 -16.31
C CYS A 309 -6.98 -13.53 -15.67
N VAL A 310 -8.16 -13.59 -16.27
CA VAL A 310 -9.40 -13.03 -15.73
C VAL A 310 -10.22 -14.20 -15.18
N MET A 311 -10.48 -14.14 -13.87
CA MET A 311 -11.13 -15.21 -13.10
C MET A 311 -12.46 -14.73 -12.55
N ASP A 312 -13.37 -15.63 -12.38
CA ASP A 312 -14.58 -15.43 -11.59
C ASP A 312 -14.26 -15.64 -10.10
N ALA A 313 -14.42 -14.59 -9.29
CA ALA A 313 -14.07 -14.63 -7.87
C ALA A 313 -15.01 -15.51 -7.04
N LEU A 314 -16.25 -15.76 -7.51
CA LEU A 314 -17.22 -16.60 -6.80
C LEU A 314 -16.96 -18.09 -7.04
N THR A 315 -16.65 -18.46 -8.28
CA THR A 315 -16.50 -19.86 -8.69
C THR A 315 -15.06 -20.32 -8.80
N LEU A 316 -14.09 -19.42 -8.74
CA LEU A 316 -12.65 -19.64 -8.94
C LEU A 316 -12.31 -20.25 -10.30
N LYS A 317 -13.17 -20.05 -11.29
CA LYS A 317 -12.96 -20.55 -12.65
C LYS A 317 -12.37 -19.46 -13.55
N PRO A 318 -11.45 -19.82 -14.46
CA PRO A 318 -11.00 -18.88 -15.47
C PRO A 318 -12.15 -18.50 -16.40
N ILE A 319 -12.30 -17.18 -16.66
CA ILE A 319 -13.24 -16.64 -17.64
C ILE A 319 -12.54 -16.54 -19.00
N TYR A 320 -11.39 -15.89 -19.05
CA TYR A 320 -10.50 -15.82 -20.22
C TYR A 320 -9.09 -15.40 -19.81
N GLN A 321 -8.17 -15.44 -20.77
CA GLN A 321 -6.79 -14.98 -20.61
C GLN A 321 -6.43 -13.98 -21.71
N VAL A 322 -5.70 -12.93 -21.33
CA VAL A 322 -5.08 -11.98 -22.26
C VAL A 322 -3.63 -12.41 -22.47
N LYS A 323 -3.33 -12.92 -23.66
CA LYS A 323 -2.00 -13.41 -24.02
C LYS A 323 -1.05 -12.24 -24.31
N GLY A 324 0.09 -12.25 -23.66
CA GLY A 324 1.21 -11.37 -23.88
C GLY A 324 2.28 -11.97 -24.81
N PHE A 325 3.54 -11.65 -24.57
CA PHE A 325 4.65 -12.07 -25.38
C PHE A 325 5.31 -13.35 -24.88
N GLN A 326 6.09 -13.95 -25.76
CA GLN A 326 6.91 -15.11 -25.39
C GLN A 326 8.02 -14.72 -24.42
N ASN A 327 8.31 -15.56 -23.43
CA ASN A 327 9.28 -15.36 -22.36
C ASN A 327 9.07 -14.04 -21.57
N ALA A 328 7.82 -13.63 -21.42
CA ALA A 328 7.42 -12.34 -20.84
C ALA A 328 6.45 -12.51 -19.66
N GLU A 329 6.93 -13.09 -18.56
CA GLU A 329 6.11 -13.26 -17.35
C GLU A 329 5.49 -11.92 -16.89
N VAL A 330 4.21 -11.90 -16.63
CA VAL A 330 3.52 -10.77 -15.98
C VAL A 330 3.70 -10.95 -14.47
N LYS A 331 4.72 -10.29 -13.92
CA LYS A 331 5.02 -10.30 -12.47
C LYS A 331 4.37 -9.14 -11.72
N SER A 332 4.09 -8.07 -12.44
CA SER A 332 3.37 -6.93 -11.86
C SER A 332 1.98 -7.34 -11.42
N SER A 333 1.53 -6.78 -10.31
CA SER A 333 0.12 -6.84 -9.94
C SER A 333 -0.67 -5.90 -10.86
N PRO A 334 -1.82 -6.36 -11.42
CA PRO A 334 -2.62 -5.52 -12.30
C PRO A 334 -3.17 -4.29 -11.58
N LEU A 335 -3.11 -3.14 -12.22
CA LEU A 335 -3.79 -1.92 -11.79
C LEU A 335 -5.11 -1.81 -12.54
N VAL A 336 -6.23 -1.75 -11.84
CA VAL A 336 -7.57 -1.64 -12.44
C VAL A 336 -8.06 -0.20 -12.35
N SER A 337 -8.39 0.41 -13.49
CA SER A 337 -9.01 1.73 -13.53
C SER A 337 -10.51 1.62 -13.77
N THR A 338 -11.28 2.22 -12.87
CA THR A 338 -12.75 2.33 -12.96
C THR A 338 -13.20 3.65 -13.57
N ARG A 339 -12.29 4.41 -14.18
CA ARG A 339 -12.65 5.64 -14.91
C ARG A 339 -13.62 5.32 -16.04
N GLY A 340 -14.64 6.13 -16.21
CA GLY A 340 -15.66 5.92 -17.24
C GLY A 340 -16.72 4.88 -16.87
N SER A 341 -16.76 4.43 -15.63
CA SER A 341 -17.59 3.34 -15.11
C SER A 341 -19.12 3.53 -15.25
N SER A 342 -19.59 4.56 -15.95
CA SER A 342 -21.00 4.60 -16.41
C SER A 342 -21.40 3.39 -17.26
N THR A 343 -20.42 2.60 -17.72
CA THR A 343 -20.57 1.42 -18.57
C THR A 343 -20.08 0.13 -17.88
N GLU A 344 -19.67 0.18 -16.61
CA GLU A 344 -19.04 -0.96 -15.90
C GLU A 344 -17.76 -1.50 -16.58
N GLU A 345 -17.27 -0.83 -17.62
CA GLU A 345 -16.01 -1.17 -18.28
C GLU A 345 -14.84 -0.64 -17.46
N VAL A 346 -13.85 -1.49 -17.23
CA VAL A 346 -12.58 -1.15 -16.58
C VAL A 346 -11.43 -1.28 -17.56
N THR A 347 -10.34 -0.53 -17.28
CA THR A 347 -9.07 -0.72 -17.97
C THR A 347 -8.07 -1.36 -16.99
N VAL A 348 -7.46 -2.46 -17.41
CA VAL A 348 -6.50 -3.23 -16.61
C VAL A 348 -5.10 -2.99 -17.15
N TYR A 349 -4.24 -2.37 -16.35
CA TYR A 349 -2.85 -2.01 -16.71
C TYR A 349 -1.86 -2.99 -16.07
N PHE A 350 -0.80 -3.32 -16.80
CA PHE A 350 0.26 -4.20 -16.30
C PHE A 350 1.57 -4.00 -17.08
N SER A 351 2.66 -4.47 -16.51
CA SER A 351 3.97 -4.57 -17.15
C SER A 351 4.34 -6.04 -17.36
N MET A 352 5.30 -6.30 -18.23
CA MET A 352 5.86 -7.65 -18.45
C MET A 352 7.35 -7.67 -18.16
N ASN A 353 7.81 -8.72 -17.48
CA ASN A 353 9.22 -8.94 -17.18
C ASN A 353 9.97 -9.45 -18.41
N ALA A 354 10.03 -8.64 -19.44
CA ALA A 354 10.73 -8.90 -20.70
C ALA A 354 11.12 -7.59 -21.37
N LEU A 355 12.04 -7.65 -22.34
CA LEU A 355 12.28 -6.53 -23.23
C LEU A 355 11.03 -6.25 -24.08
N PRO A 356 10.65 -4.99 -24.27
CA PRO A 356 11.36 -3.74 -23.94
C PRO A 356 11.05 -3.18 -22.54
N GLY A 357 10.29 -3.86 -21.67
CA GLY A 357 9.85 -3.33 -20.37
C GLY A 357 8.85 -2.19 -20.55
N GLY A 358 7.86 -2.43 -21.37
CA GLY A 358 6.79 -1.47 -21.69
C GLY A 358 5.58 -1.57 -20.76
N LEU A 359 4.60 -0.73 -21.07
CA LEU A 359 3.32 -0.65 -20.40
C LEU A 359 2.22 -1.17 -21.31
N TYR A 360 1.34 -2.01 -20.77
CA TYR A 360 0.29 -2.70 -21.50
C TYR A 360 -1.05 -2.58 -20.78
N ALA A 361 -2.14 -2.73 -21.54
CA ALA A 361 -3.48 -2.78 -20.98
C ALA A 361 -4.46 -3.59 -21.83
N PHE A 362 -5.60 -3.86 -21.25
CA PHE A 362 -6.81 -4.30 -21.94
C PHE A 362 -8.05 -3.73 -21.25
N LYS A 363 -9.17 -3.74 -21.96
CA LYS A 363 -10.47 -3.35 -21.42
C LYS A 363 -11.31 -4.56 -21.08
N ASP A 364 -11.95 -4.55 -19.94
CA ASP A 364 -12.83 -5.61 -19.45
C ASP A 364 -14.16 -5.05 -18.96
N THR A 365 -15.21 -5.87 -19.04
CA THR A 365 -16.55 -5.61 -18.50
C THR A 365 -17.24 -6.92 -18.16
N GLU A 366 -18.26 -6.87 -17.33
CA GLU A 366 -19.08 -8.04 -17.04
C GLU A 366 -19.64 -8.69 -18.32
N GLY A 367 -19.68 -10.01 -18.36
CA GLY A 367 -20.12 -10.79 -19.53
C GLY A 367 -19.07 -10.96 -20.64
N LYS A 368 -17.94 -10.23 -20.60
CA LYS A 368 -16.87 -10.38 -21.59
C LYS A 368 -16.09 -11.67 -21.40
N THR A 369 -15.83 -12.38 -22.50
CA THR A 369 -15.15 -13.68 -22.53
C THR A 369 -13.83 -13.66 -23.29
N SER A 370 -13.39 -12.49 -23.77
CA SER A 370 -12.10 -12.28 -24.42
C SER A 370 -11.72 -10.79 -24.40
N ALA A 371 -10.44 -10.49 -24.47
CA ALA A 371 -9.95 -9.12 -24.66
C ALA A 371 -8.63 -9.12 -25.44
N SER A 372 -8.38 -8.07 -26.17
CA SER A 372 -7.13 -7.86 -26.91
C SER A 372 -6.12 -7.12 -26.05
N LEU A 373 -4.86 -7.51 -26.15
CA LEU A 373 -3.74 -6.80 -25.58
C LEU A 373 -3.49 -5.51 -26.34
N HIS A 374 -3.36 -4.39 -25.63
CA HIS A 374 -2.93 -3.11 -26.16
C HIS A 374 -1.57 -2.72 -25.59
N THR A 375 -0.66 -2.28 -26.44
CA THR A 375 0.60 -1.69 -26.04
C THR A 375 0.39 -0.19 -25.82
N LEU A 376 0.55 0.27 -24.59
CA LEU A 376 0.37 1.66 -24.21
C LEU A 376 1.61 2.51 -24.48
N TYR A 377 2.75 2.00 -24.03
CA TYR A 377 4.00 2.74 -24.08
C TYR A 377 5.21 1.81 -24.20
N ILE A 378 6.12 2.13 -25.11
CA ILE A 378 7.39 1.45 -25.29
C ILE A 378 8.52 2.42 -24.93
N PRO A 379 9.28 2.16 -23.86
CA PRO A 379 10.34 3.05 -23.42
C PRO A 379 11.55 3.03 -24.36
N LEU A 380 12.22 4.17 -24.52
CA LEU A 380 13.51 4.25 -25.20
C LEU A 380 14.60 3.51 -24.41
N ALA A 381 14.58 3.63 -23.08
CA ALA A 381 15.46 2.89 -22.17
C ALA A 381 14.92 1.47 -21.96
N LYS A 382 15.11 0.61 -22.98
CA LYS A 382 14.61 -0.77 -22.99
C LYS A 382 15.33 -1.62 -21.96
N GLN A 383 14.58 -2.31 -21.08
CA GLN A 383 15.11 -3.31 -20.15
C GLN A 383 13.92 -4.18 -19.63
N TYR A 384 14.20 -5.22 -18.87
CA TYR A 384 13.18 -6.00 -18.17
C TYR A 384 12.39 -5.11 -17.20
N CYS A 385 11.18 -5.52 -16.79
CA CYS A 385 10.33 -4.76 -15.89
C CYS A 385 9.67 -5.68 -14.86
N LEU A 386 10.06 -5.50 -13.60
CA LEU A 386 9.45 -6.18 -12.45
C LEU A 386 8.43 -5.31 -11.74
N SER A 387 8.44 -4.00 -11.99
CA SER A 387 7.65 -3.02 -11.26
C SER A 387 6.16 -3.15 -11.53
N SER A 388 5.35 -3.14 -10.49
CA SER A 388 3.94 -2.82 -10.57
C SER A 388 3.74 -1.34 -10.93
N ILE A 389 2.55 -1.00 -11.39
CA ILE A 389 2.18 0.33 -11.88
C ILE A 389 1.43 1.05 -10.77
N THR A 390 1.75 2.32 -10.57
CA THR A 390 0.98 3.21 -9.70
C THR A 390 0.37 4.35 -10.53
N ALA A 391 -0.72 4.94 -10.03
CA ALA A 391 -1.38 6.08 -10.65
C ALA A 391 -1.48 7.24 -9.67
N ASP A 392 -1.49 8.48 -10.17
CA ASP A 392 -1.81 9.65 -9.37
C ASP A 392 -3.28 10.10 -9.56
N ASP A 393 -3.69 11.11 -8.81
CA ASP A 393 -5.03 11.70 -8.87
C ASP A 393 -5.35 12.43 -10.19
N LYS A 394 -4.34 12.65 -11.05
CA LYS A 394 -4.46 13.24 -12.37
C LYS A 394 -4.48 12.21 -13.50
N GLY A 395 -4.45 10.93 -13.14
CA GLY A 395 -4.52 9.82 -14.08
C GLY A 395 -3.22 9.53 -14.82
N ARG A 396 -2.08 10.00 -14.30
CA ARG A 396 -0.77 9.64 -14.84
C ARG A 396 -0.34 8.30 -14.27
N LEU A 397 0.27 7.48 -15.08
CA LEU A 397 0.80 6.18 -14.69
C LEU A 397 2.31 6.27 -14.46
N TYR A 398 2.77 5.61 -13.42
CA TYR A 398 4.17 5.58 -13.03
C TYR A 398 4.66 4.15 -12.91
N TYR A 399 5.80 3.85 -13.51
CA TYR A 399 6.46 2.56 -13.37
C TYR A 399 7.97 2.70 -13.64
N SER A 400 8.75 1.73 -13.23
CA SER A 400 10.18 1.66 -13.51
C SER A 400 10.52 0.36 -14.24
N ASN A 401 11.54 0.39 -15.08
CA ASN A 401 12.15 -0.84 -15.57
C ASN A 401 13.59 -0.99 -15.05
N ASP A 402 14.23 -2.12 -15.32
CA ASP A 402 15.54 -2.49 -14.79
C ASP A 402 16.70 -1.68 -15.40
N SER A 403 16.42 -0.67 -16.22
CA SER A 403 17.42 0.34 -16.63
C SER A 403 17.68 1.39 -15.54
N GLY A 404 16.96 1.32 -14.41
CA GLY A 404 16.97 2.36 -13.38
C GLY A 404 16.25 3.64 -13.79
N THR A 405 15.34 3.56 -14.77
CA THR A 405 14.54 4.70 -15.22
C THR A 405 13.13 4.60 -14.67
N LEU A 406 12.65 5.69 -14.08
CA LEU A 406 11.25 5.93 -13.76
C LEU A 406 10.57 6.66 -14.90
N PHE A 407 9.40 6.21 -15.29
CA PHE A 407 8.57 6.78 -16.33
C PHE A 407 7.28 7.35 -15.75
N CYS A 408 6.90 8.54 -16.21
CA CYS A 408 5.58 9.13 -15.99
C CYS A 408 4.86 9.16 -17.34
N VAL A 409 3.80 8.37 -17.48
CA VAL A 409 3.10 8.12 -18.74
C VAL A 409 1.67 8.62 -18.66
N THR A 410 1.20 9.26 -19.74
CA THR A 410 -0.19 9.70 -19.91
C THR A 410 -0.59 9.59 -21.39
N LEU A 411 -1.84 9.96 -21.74
CA LEU A 411 -2.27 10.08 -23.12
C LEU A 411 -1.42 11.13 -23.86
N ALA A 412 -1.02 10.83 -25.09
CA ALA A 412 -0.13 11.69 -25.87
C ALA A 412 -0.72 13.10 -26.09
N LYS A 413 -2.05 13.21 -26.24
CA LYS A 413 -2.76 14.49 -26.36
C LYS A 413 -2.68 15.38 -25.11
N ASP A 414 -2.44 14.79 -23.95
CA ASP A 414 -2.36 15.47 -22.66
C ASP A 414 -0.91 15.84 -22.29
N ILE A 415 0.04 15.53 -23.17
CA ILE A 415 1.46 15.91 -23.02
C ILE A 415 1.61 17.37 -23.49
N PRO A 416 2.11 18.29 -22.65
CA PRO A 416 2.35 19.67 -23.06
C PRO A 416 3.28 19.73 -24.27
N ALA A 417 2.94 20.52 -25.28
CA ALA A 417 3.72 20.66 -26.52
C ALA A 417 5.18 21.15 -26.30
N THR A 418 5.49 21.69 -25.13
CA THR A 418 6.83 22.14 -24.70
C THR A 418 7.64 21.07 -23.99
N SER A 419 7.07 19.90 -23.72
CA SER A 419 7.78 18.81 -23.04
C SER A 419 8.51 17.92 -24.05
N THR A 420 9.70 18.33 -24.46
CA THR A 420 10.70 17.34 -24.88
C THR A 420 10.97 16.47 -23.65
N PRO A 421 10.89 15.11 -23.74
CA PRO A 421 11.17 14.26 -22.60
C PRO A 421 12.55 14.59 -22.02
N THR A 422 12.59 15.27 -20.89
CA THR A 422 13.84 15.67 -20.27
C THR A 422 14.43 14.42 -19.65
N VAL A 423 15.47 13.86 -20.28
CA VAL A 423 16.30 12.84 -19.66
C VAL A 423 17.19 13.56 -18.64
N THR A 424 16.73 13.61 -17.40
CA THR A 424 17.54 14.16 -16.31
C THR A 424 18.48 13.06 -15.82
N SER A 425 19.74 13.10 -16.26
CA SER A 425 20.79 12.29 -15.64
C SER A 425 21.28 13.03 -14.39
N ILE A 426 21.42 12.30 -13.27
CA ILE A 426 21.98 12.83 -12.04
C ILE A 426 23.45 13.21 -12.29
N PRO A 427 23.90 14.43 -11.91
CA PRO A 427 25.32 14.75 -11.88
C PRO A 427 26.06 13.79 -10.95
N ALA A 428 27.25 13.31 -11.35
CA ALA A 428 28.10 12.50 -10.50
C ALA A 428 28.34 13.24 -9.16
N ALA A 429 28.23 12.49 -8.05
CA ALA A 429 28.41 13.02 -6.71
C ALA A 429 29.77 13.73 -6.59
N THR A 430 29.73 15.05 -6.51
CA THR A 430 30.88 15.87 -6.16
C THR A 430 30.95 15.96 -4.64
N SER A 431 32.15 15.74 -4.12
CA SER A 431 32.57 15.74 -2.73
C SER A 431 31.92 16.79 -1.83
N THR A 432 31.68 16.38 -0.61
CA THR A 432 31.39 17.08 0.66
C THR A 432 31.42 18.61 0.65
N PRO A 433 30.34 19.31 0.99
CA PRO A 433 30.42 20.73 1.30
C PRO A 433 30.87 20.95 2.74
N THR A 434 31.94 21.71 2.89
CA THR A 434 32.41 22.31 4.11
C THR A 434 31.33 23.26 4.66
N VAL A 435 31.02 23.14 5.96
CA VAL A 435 30.05 23.97 6.65
C VAL A 435 30.57 25.42 6.69
N SER A 436 29.90 26.33 6.00
CA SER A 436 30.05 27.78 6.15
C SER A 436 28.81 28.32 6.85
N ASN A 437 29.01 28.85 8.06
CA ASN A 437 27.98 29.55 8.82
C ASN A 437 27.60 30.87 8.12
N SER A 438 26.38 30.94 7.61
CA SER A 438 25.77 32.20 7.20
C SER A 438 24.37 32.30 7.81
N LEU A 439 24.14 33.36 8.53
CA LEU A 439 22.94 33.71 9.28
C LEU A 439 21.69 33.74 8.40
N ALA A 440 20.67 32.96 8.81
CA ALA A 440 19.36 32.85 8.16
C ALA A 440 18.46 34.05 8.49
N PRO A 441 17.58 34.48 7.55
CA PRO A 441 16.51 35.43 7.86
C PRO A 441 15.39 34.74 8.65
N ALA A 442 14.79 35.50 9.57
CA ALA A 442 13.78 35.08 10.55
C ALA A 442 12.60 34.30 9.95
N ALA A 443 12.36 33.12 10.50
CA ALA A 443 11.25 32.25 10.18
C ALA A 443 9.88 32.86 10.55
N LYS A 444 8.94 32.88 9.59
CA LYS A 444 7.54 33.14 9.86
C LYS A 444 6.98 32.02 10.75
N ASN A 445 6.42 32.38 11.91
CA ASN A 445 5.81 31.51 12.91
C ASN A 445 4.76 30.57 12.32
N SER A 446 5.10 29.32 12.01
CA SER A 446 4.15 28.26 11.72
C SER A 446 3.47 27.82 13.03
N VAL A 447 2.15 27.91 13.07
CA VAL A 447 1.36 27.55 14.25
C VAL A 447 1.26 26.03 14.34
N SER A 448 2.12 25.39 15.12
CA SER A 448 2.10 23.94 15.34
C SER A 448 0.76 23.48 15.96
N LYS A 449 0.16 22.42 15.38
CA LYS A 449 -1.04 21.77 15.91
C LYS A 449 -0.75 21.10 17.27
N PRO A 450 -1.71 21.09 18.23
CA PRO A 450 -1.53 20.40 19.50
C PRO A 450 -1.39 18.89 19.25
N LYS A 451 -0.53 18.20 20.00
CA LYS A 451 -0.41 16.74 19.93
C LYS A 451 -1.68 16.07 20.49
N LYS A 452 -2.12 14.95 19.88
CA LYS A 452 -3.28 14.17 20.33
C LYS A 452 -3.07 13.60 21.74
N PRO A 453 -4.13 13.30 22.53
CA PRO A 453 -4.00 12.60 23.80
C PRO A 453 -3.39 11.21 23.60
N TYR A 454 -2.61 10.74 24.57
CA TYR A 454 -1.93 9.45 24.54
C TYR A 454 -2.14 8.70 25.87
N SER A 455 -1.72 7.43 25.95
CA SER A 455 -1.93 6.55 27.11
C SER A 455 -3.39 6.53 27.57
N VAL A 456 -4.31 6.36 26.62
CA VAL A 456 -5.75 6.33 26.92
C VAL A 456 -6.09 4.99 27.55
N LYS A 457 -6.59 5.01 28.80
CA LYS A 457 -7.05 3.83 29.54
C LYS A 457 -8.53 3.95 29.86
N VAL A 458 -9.26 2.84 29.78
CA VAL A 458 -10.69 2.81 30.12
C VAL A 458 -10.92 1.72 31.18
N LYS A 459 -11.33 2.13 32.38
CA LYS A 459 -11.78 1.21 33.42
C LYS A 459 -13.30 1.09 33.34
N ILE A 460 -13.78 -0.15 33.30
CA ILE A 460 -15.21 -0.48 33.19
C ILE A 460 -15.74 -0.83 34.58
N SER A 461 -16.90 -0.29 34.93
CA SER A 461 -17.61 -0.65 36.14
C SER A 461 -19.10 -0.96 35.82
N LYS A 462 -19.86 -1.51 36.76
CA LYS A 462 -21.27 -1.88 36.57
C LYS A 462 -22.12 -0.76 35.96
N LYS A 463 -21.85 0.51 36.28
CA LYS A 463 -22.70 1.67 35.88
C LYS A 463 -22.01 2.68 34.96
N LYS A 464 -20.66 2.64 34.78
CA LYS A 464 -19.92 3.69 34.07
C LYS A 464 -18.58 3.23 33.52
N TYR A 465 -18.12 3.97 32.50
CA TYR A 465 -16.75 3.88 31.97
C TYR A 465 -15.94 5.08 32.49
N LYS A 466 -14.80 4.84 33.15
CA LYS A 466 -13.85 5.89 33.54
C LYS A 466 -12.73 5.91 32.51
N VAL A 467 -12.66 6.97 31.71
CA VAL A 467 -11.65 7.19 30.66
C VAL A 467 -10.55 8.08 31.26
N THR A 468 -9.31 7.67 31.19
CA THR A 468 -8.13 8.44 31.61
C THR A 468 -7.14 8.52 30.43
N TRP A 469 -6.36 9.60 30.36
CA TRP A 469 -5.37 9.81 29.29
C TRP A 469 -4.25 10.71 29.79
N LYS A 470 -3.15 10.81 29.00
CA LYS A 470 -2.10 11.82 29.15
C LYS A 470 -2.19 12.84 28.01
N LYS A 471 -1.70 14.06 28.24
CA LYS A 471 -1.56 15.11 27.23
C LYS A 471 -0.20 15.81 27.37
N LYS A 472 0.39 16.24 26.25
CA LYS A 472 1.75 16.83 26.22
C LYS A 472 1.84 18.20 26.89
N SER A 473 0.73 18.90 27.10
CA SER A 473 0.73 20.23 27.71
C SER A 473 -0.57 20.48 28.49
N ASN A 474 -0.45 21.10 29.66
CA ASN A 474 -1.61 21.53 30.45
C ASN A 474 -2.40 22.66 29.79
N LYS A 475 -1.83 23.37 28.81
CA LYS A 475 -2.53 24.35 27.98
C LYS A 475 -3.55 23.72 27.03
N TYR A 476 -3.48 22.39 26.77
CA TYR A 476 -4.41 21.69 25.89
C TYR A 476 -5.69 21.31 26.64
N GLN A 477 -6.84 21.60 26.01
CA GLN A 477 -8.12 21.05 26.38
C GLN A 477 -8.36 19.76 25.60
N THR A 478 -9.00 18.75 26.22
CA THR A 478 -9.31 17.49 25.54
C THR A 478 -10.79 17.44 25.20
N ILE A 479 -11.11 17.07 23.97
CA ILE A 479 -12.47 16.73 23.53
C ILE A 479 -12.61 15.21 23.52
N ILE A 480 -13.52 14.67 24.33
CA ILE A 480 -13.95 13.29 24.25
C ILE A 480 -15.19 13.25 23.37
N SER A 481 -15.12 12.47 22.30
CA SER A 481 -16.27 12.15 21.47
C SER A 481 -16.69 10.71 21.74
N TYR A 482 -17.97 10.46 21.95
CA TYR A 482 -18.48 9.11 22.22
C TYR A 482 -19.88 8.91 21.62
N ARG A 483 -20.19 7.66 21.27
CA ARG A 483 -21.52 7.26 20.80
C ARG A 483 -21.86 5.83 21.22
N TYR A 484 -23.14 5.48 21.19
CA TYR A 484 -23.65 4.14 21.45
C TYR A 484 -24.20 3.54 20.14
N GLY A 485 -23.67 2.38 19.74
CA GLY A 485 -24.02 1.76 18.47
C GLY A 485 -23.74 2.69 17.27
N LYS A 486 -24.65 2.74 16.32
CA LYS A 486 -24.58 3.63 15.14
C LYS A 486 -25.09 5.06 15.41
N GLY A 487 -25.37 5.45 16.67
CA GLY A 487 -25.91 6.75 17.01
C GLY A 487 -24.98 7.93 16.76
N LYS A 488 -25.51 9.17 16.85
CA LYS A 488 -24.75 10.41 16.66
C LYS A 488 -23.64 10.57 17.71
N TRP A 489 -22.48 11.12 17.31
CA TRP A 489 -21.36 11.41 18.19
C TRP A 489 -21.70 12.55 19.18
N LYS A 490 -21.68 12.25 20.47
CA LYS A 490 -21.73 13.23 21.56
C LYS A 490 -20.32 13.70 21.89
N LYS A 491 -20.15 15.00 22.23
CA LYS A 491 -18.83 15.60 22.53
C LYS A 491 -18.85 16.20 23.94
N LYS A 492 -17.76 16.01 24.69
CA LYS A 492 -17.51 16.63 25.98
C LYS A 492 -16.13 17.24 26.02
N THR A 493 -16.01 18.55 26.34
CA THR A 493 -14.72 19.23 26.46
C THR A 493 -14.23 19.18 27.90
N ILE A 494 -13.01 18.72 28.11
CA ILE A 494 -12.34 18.66 29.41
C ILE A 494 -11.20 19.69 29.41
N LYS A 495 -11.33 20.72 30.24
CA LYS A 495 -10.41 21.86 30.23
C LYS A 495 -9.06 21.51 30.91
N LYS A 496 -9.05 21.09 32.16
CA LYS A 496 -7.85 20.85 32.98
C LYS A 496 -7.54 19.40 33.21
N ASN A 497 -8.54 18.57 33.56
CA ASN A 497 -8.36 17.17 33.96
C ASN A 497 -8.00 16.25 32.79
N THR A 498 -7.42 15.10 33.11
CA THR A 498 -7.10 14.03 32.18
C THR A 498 -7.95 12.77 32.45
N ALA A 499 -9.16 12.98 32.92
CA ALA A 499 -10.12 11.92 33.18
C ALA A 499 -11.55 12.37 32.87
N ALA A 500 -12.39 11.47 32.45
CA ALA A 500 -13.83 11.67 32.27
C ALA A 500 -14.59 10.37 32.52
N THR A 501 -15.87 10.55 32.91
CA THR A 501 -16.78 9.43 33.10
C THR A 501 -17.91 9.48 32.06
N ILE A 502 -18.22 8.32 31.48
CA ILE A 502 -19.31 8.11 30.53
C ILE A 502 -20.23 7.05 31.12
N LYS A 503 -21.54 7.30 31.12
CA LYS A 503 -22.53 6.36 31.65
C LYS A 503 -22.56 5.08 30.79
N LYS A 504 -22.75 3.93 31.41
CA LYS A 504 -22.90 2.67 30.67
C LYS A 504 -24.28 2.62 29.98
N GLY A 505 -24.34 2.19 28.74
CA GLY A 505 -25.56 2.06 27.94
C GLY A 505 -25.80 0.62 27.51
N LYS A 506 -26.97 0.34 26.94
CA LYS A 506 -27.34 -1.01 26.42
C LYS A 506 -26.74 -1.35 25.07
N LYS A 507 -26.05 -0.42 24.38
CA LYS A 507 -25.43 -0.63 23.07
C LYS A 507 -23.93 -0.44 23.17
N ARG A 508 -23.16 -1.03 22.24
CA ARG A 508 -21.70 -0.89 22.11
C ARG A 508 -21.28 0.57 22.19
N LEU A 509 -20.38 0.92 23.12
CA LEU A 509 -19.85 2.27 23.30
C LEU A 509 -18.60 2.44 22.44
N GLN A 510 -18.54 3.51 21.67
CA GLN A 510 -17.35 3.94 20.93
C GLN A 510 -16.85 5.28 21.48
N ILE A 511 -15.54 5.43 21.66
CA ILE A 511 -14.89 6.61 22.25
C ILE A 511 -13.66 6.98 21.42
N ARG A 512 -13.48 8.28 21.16
CA ARG A 512 -12.24 8.84 20.61
C ARG A 512 -11.94 10.21 21.21
N LEU A 513 -10.67 10.58 21.31
CA LEU A 513 -10.24 11.82 21.94
C LEU A 513 -9.39 12.66 20.99
N ARG A 514 -9.43 14.00 21.16
CA ARG A 514 -8.47 14.91 20.54
C ARG A 514 -8.16 16.09 21.46
N CYS A 515 -7.01 16.73 21.28
CA CYS A 515 -6.68 17.97 21.95
C CYS A 515 -7.10 19.18 21.14
N LYS A 516 -7.33 20.32 21.82
CA LYS A 516 -7.47 21.63 21.21
C LYS A 516 -6.73 22.70 22.04
N ILE A 517 -6.27 23.75 21.38
CA ILE A 517 -5.68 24.94 21.99
C ILE A 517 -6.19 26.19 21.27
N LYS A 518 -6.38 27.28 21.99
CA LYS A 518 -6.74 28.58 21.41
C LYS A 518 -5.47 29.39 21.16
N LYS A 519 -5.24 29.84 19.93
CA LYS A 519 -4.16 30.76 19.53
C LYS A 519 -4.73 31.83 18.62
N GLN A 520 -4.38 33.11 18.87
CA GLN A 520 -4.85 34.26 18.06
C GLN A 520 -6.34 34.19 17.74
N SER A 521 -7.18 34.01 18.78
CA SER A 521 -8.66 33.89 18.71
C SER A 521 -9.21 32.67 17.98
N LYS A 522 -8.40 31.83 17.32
CA LYS A 522 -8.84 30.60 16.63
C LYS A 522 -8.54 29.34 17.46
N TRP A 523 -9.44 28.34 17.36
CA TRP A 523 -9.21 27.01 17.92
C TRP A 523 -8.45 26.13 16.94
N ILE A 524 -7.32 25.58 17.39
CA ILE A 524 -6.51 24.62 16.65
C ILE A 524 -6.70 23.26 17.29
N TYR A 525 -6.90 22.22 16.48
CA TYR A 525 -7.23 20.86 16.93
C TYR A 525 -6.14 19.88 16.51
N SER A 526 -5.86 18.89 17.37
CA SER A 526 -5.12 17.69 16.98
C SER A 526 -6.01 16.75 16.16
N SER A 527 -5.40 15.74 15.51
CA SER A 527 -6.12 14.54 15.09
C SER A 527 -6.83 13.87 16.28
N TYR A 528 -7.78 12.97 15.99
CA TYR A 528 -8.36 12.11 17.03
C TYR A 528 -7.39 10.96 17.37
N THR A 529 -7.53 10.41 18.57
CA THR A 529 -7.02 9.05 18.88
C THR A 529 -7.80 8.03 18.05
N LYS A 530 -7.30 6.79 17.97
CA LYS A 530 -8.11 5.67 17.49
C LYS A 530 -9.44 5.60 18.25
N THR A 531 -10.42 4.97 17.65
CA THR A 531 -11.73 4.76 18.29
C THR A 531 -11.67 3.51 19.17
N PHE A 532 -11.84 3.67 20.45
CA PHE A 532 -11.97 2.59 21.41
C PHE A 532 -13.41 2.09 21.43
N SER A 533 -13.62 0.79 21.35
CA SER A 533 -14.96 0.17 21.34
C SER A 533 -15.12 -0.77 22.51
N PHE A 534 -16.28 -0.71 23.19
CA PHE A 534 -16.57 -1.50 24.38
C PHE A 534 -17.97 -2.09 24.27
N ARG A 535 -18.10 -3.39 24.49
CA ARG A 535 -19.39 -4.09 24.58
C ARG A 535 -20.15 -3.62 25.83
N PRO A 536 -21.50 -3.70 25.85
CA PRO A 536 -22.34 -3.29 27.00
C PRO A 536 -22.01 -3.98 28.31
#